data_c8632a8c5284f95dfa6e9610118b5f6f
#
_entry.id   c8632a8c5284f95dfa6e9610118b5f6f
#
_cell.length_a   1.000
_cell.length_b   1.000
_cell.length_c   1.000
_cell.angle_alpha   90.00
_cell.angle_beta   90.00
_cell.angle_gamma   90.00
#
_symmetry.space_group_name_H-M   'P 1'
#
loop_
_entity.id
_entity.type
_entity.pdbx_description
1 polymer ?
#
loop_
_entity_poly.entity_id
_entity_poly.type
_entity_poly.pdbx_seq_one_letter_code
_entity_poly.pdbx_strand_id
1 'polypeptide(L)'
;MAVPYTKGMTIEVSKLVDNSVVAWLPAFVVKTFWKSNLLVDYTVSNSDGTALPEEIVDVKHVRPCLPQASAISFCINDEVEAFQGGGWWLGVITDVHPELKCTFKSAHLGVEVQWSQKLLRPR
;
A
#
# COMPACT_ATOMS: atom_id res chain seq x y z
N MET A 1 -14.92 -22.62 -2.02
CA MET A 1 -13.53 -22.42 -1.64
C MET A 1 -13.45 -21.44 -0.49
N ALA A 2 -12.70 -21.75 0.53
CA ALA A 2 -12.54 -20.86 1.67
C ALA A 2 -11.64 -19.67 1.30
N VAL A 3 -11.97 -18.50 1.82
CA VAL A 3 -11.11 -17.32 1.67
C VAL A 3 -9.85 -17.52 2.51
N PRO A 4 -8.66 -17.18 1.98
CA PRO A 4 -7.40 -17.38 2.72
C PRO A 4 -7.19 -16.38 3.87
N TYR A 5 -8.13 -15.50 4.10
CA TYR A 5 -8.03 -14.45 5.12
C TYR A 5 -8.97 -14.73 6.27
N THR A 6 -8.50 -14.50 7.51
CA THR A 6 -9.27 -14.74 8.71
C THR A 6 -9.40 -13.46 9.54
N LYS A 7 -10.42 -13.42 10.40
CA LYS A 7 -10.67 -12.29 11.29
C LYS A 7 -9.41 -11.90 12.07
N GLY A 8 -9.11 -10.61 12.10
CA GLY A 8 -7.95 -10.04 12.78
C GLY A 8 -6.68 -10.03 11.95
N MET A 9 -6.67 -10.67 10.78
CA MET A 9 -5.49 -10.70 9.93
C MET A 9 -5.20 -9.32 9.35
N THR A 10 -3.93 -8.92 9.37
CA THR A 10 -3.48 -7.68 8.75
C THR A 10 -3.31 -7.89 7.25
N ILE A 11 -3.89 -6.98 6.47
CA ILE A 11 -3.92 -7.06 5.01
C ILE A 11 -3.69 -5.68 4.42
N GLU A 12 -3.61 -5.65 3.08
CA GLU A 12 -3.61 -4.41 2.31
C GLU A 12 -4.70 -4.48 1.27
N VAL A 13 -5.43 -3.37 1.10
CA VAL A 13 -6.52 -3.24 0.14
C VAL A 13 -6.10 -2.26 -0.95
N SER A 14 -6.32 -2.62 -2.21
CA SER A 14 -5.95 -1.77 -3.33
C SER A 14 -6.85 -0.53 -3.40
N LYS A 15 -6.23 0.62 -3.63
CA LYS A 15 -6.92 1.86 -3.99
C LYS A 15 -6.87 2.00 -5.50
N LEU A 16 -8.03 2.16 -6.12
CA LEU A 16 -8.14 2.25 -7.58
C LEU A 16 -8.49 3.67 -8.00
N VAL A 17 -7.87 4.13 -9.07
CA VAL A 17 -8.24 5.34 -9.79
C VAL A 17 -8.29 4.97 -11.26
N ASP A 18 -9.44 5.19 -11.91
CA ASP A 18 -9.67 4.80 -13.31
C ASP A 18 -9.32 3.32 -13.57
N ASN A 19 -9.75 2.45 -12.66
CA ASN A 19 -9.51 1.00 -12.71
C ASN A 19 -8.04 0.58 -12.61
N SER A 20 -7.16 1.49 -12.25
CA SER A 20 -5.73 1.19 -12.04
C SER A 20 -5.39 1.30 -10.56
N VAL A 21 -4.60 0.36 -10.06
CA VAL A 21 -4.11 0.41 -8.69
C VAL A 21 -3.10 1.53 -8.56
N VAL A 22 -3.33 2.45 -7.62
CA VAL A 22 -2.41 3.56 -7.36
C VAL A 22 -1.75 3.43 -5.99
N ALA A 23 -2.37 2.71 -5.07
CA ALA A 23 -1.86 2.53 -3.72
C ALA A 23 -2.42 1.27 -3.07
N TRP A 24 -1.78 0.85 -1.98
CA TRP A 24 -2.25 -0.22 -1.10
C TRP A 24 -2.45 0.35 0.30
N LEU A 25 -3.65 0.19 0.84
CA LEU A 25 -4.03 0.75 2.14
C LEU A 25 -4.03 -0.34 3.21
N PRO A 26 -3.26 -0.17 4.29
CA PRO A 26 -3.27 -1.13 5.39
C PRO A 26 -4.64 -1.22 6.05
N ALA A 27 -5.06 -2.44 6.34
CA ALA A 27 -6.33 -2.72 6.97
C ALA A 27 -6.25 -4.04 7.72
N PHE A 28 -7.29 -4.38 8.46
CA PHE A 28 -7.43 -5.72 9.02
C PHE A 28 -8.83 -6.28 8.76
N VAL A 29 -8.91 -7.59 8.77
CA VAL A 29 -10.15 -8.31 8.49
C VAL A 29 -11.03 -8.28 9.73
N VAL A 30 -12.22 -7.71 9.61
CA VAL A 30 -13.24 -7.70 10.67
C VAL A 30 -14.09 -8.96 10.58
N LYS A 31 -14.48 -9.35 9.36
CA LYS A 31 -15.37 -10.48 9.13
C LYS A 31 -15.19 -11.01 7.72
N THR A 32 -15.32 -12.32 7.57
CA THR A 32 -15.35 -12.96 6.24
C THR A 32 -16.79 -13.28 5.88
N PHE A 33 -17.13 -13.07 4.61
CA PHE A 33 -18.46 -13.40 4.10
C PHE A 33 -18.39 -14.56 3.11
N TRP A 34 -19.55 -15.10 2.82
CA TRP A 34 -19.68 -16.15 1.82
C TRP A 34 -19.14 -15.70 0.46
N LYS A 35 -18.53 -16.61 -0.24
CA LYS A 35 -17.88 -16.46 -1.53
C LYS A 35 -16.52 -15.76 -1.40
N SER A 36 -16.37 -14.51 -1.70
CA SER A 36 -15.05 -13.90 -1.79
C SER A 36 -15.01 -12.48 -1.22
N ASN A 37 -15.89 -12.20 -0.27
CA ASN A 37 -15.99 -10.85 0.30
C ASN A 37 -15.47 -10.80 1.74
N LEU A 38 -14.86 -9.67 2.07
CA LEU A 38 -14.35 -9.38 3.41
C LEU A 38 -14.88 -8.03 3.87
N LEU A 39 -15.25 -7.94 5.15
CA LEU A 39 -15.41 -6.66 5.81
C LEU A 39 -14.06 -6.26 6.40
N VAL A 40 -13.56 -5.10 6.02
CA VAL A 40 -12.25 -4.61 6.45
C VAL A 40 -12.37 -3.29 7.19
N ASP A 41 -11.44 -3.07 8.13
CA ASP A 41 -11.31 -1.82 8.86
C ASP A 41 -9.93 -1.25 8.55
N TYR A 42 -9.90 -0.07 7.97
CA TYR A 42 -8.65 0.58 7.58
C TYR A 42 -7.92 1.14 8.79
N THR A 43 -6.60 0.98 8.80
CA THR A 43 -5.76 1.53 9.88
C THR A 43 -5.31 2.94 9.58
N VAL A 44 -5.67 3.47 8.41
CA VAL A 44 -5.35 4.83 7.97
C VAL A 44 -6.56 5.73 8.14
N SER A 45 -6.31 7.05 8.25
CA SER A 45 -7.36 8.05 8.41
C SER A 45 -7.45 8.93 7.18
N ASN A 46 -8.56 9.65 7.07
CA ASN A 46 -8.69 10.75 6.13
C ASN A 46 -7.72 11.88 6.51
N SER A 47 -7.48 12.81 5.59
CA SER A 47 -6.57 13.94 5.81
C SER A 47 -6.99 14.83 6.97
N ASP A 48 -8.26 14.84 7.34
CA ASP A 48 -8.80 15.60 8.48
C ASP A 48 -8.72 14.85 9.80
N GLY A 49 -8.14 13.64 9.82
CA GLY A 49 -8.01 12.81 11.01
C GLY A 49 -9.19 11.93 11.32
N THR A 50 -10.28 11.98 10.54
CA THR A 50 -11.42 11.09 10.74
C THR A 50 -11.10 9.69 10.22
N ALA A 51 -11.62 8.66 10.92
CA ALA A 51 -11.44 7.28 10.50
C ALA A 51 -12.13 7.00 9.18
N LEU A 52 -11.49 6.20 8.32
CA LEU A 52 -12.16 5.68 7.13
C LEU A 52 -13.24 4.69 7.56
N PRO A 53 -14.42 4.69 6.90
CA PRO A 53 -15.46 3.72 7.23
C PRO A 53 -15.03 2.29 6.91
N GLU A 54 -15.58 1.33 7.66
CA GLU A 54 -15.45 -0.07 7.29
C GLU A 54 -16.04 -0.29 5.90
N GLU A 55 -15.46 -1.24 5.16
CA GLU A 55 -15.84 -1.48 3.77
C GLU A 55 -15.88 -2.97 3.47
N ILE A 56 -16.82 -3.38 2.64
CA ILE A 56 -16.87 -4.73 2.11
C ILE A 56 -16.10 -4.74 0.79
N VAL A 57 -15.06 -5.58 0.72
CA VAL A 57 -14.20 -5.68 -0.45
C VAL A 57 -14.11 -7.11 -0.95
N ASP A 58 -13.89 -7.25 -2.27
CA ASP A 58 -13.63 -8.56 -2.87
C ASP A 58 -12.17 -8.94 -2.64
N VAL A 59 -11.90 -10.21 -2.36
CA VAL A 59 -10.54 -10.71 -2.09
C VAL A 59 -9.57 -10.45 -3.23
N LYS A 60 -10.05 -10.26 -4.46
CA LYS A 60 -9.18 -9.92 -5.60
C LYS A 60 -8.51 -8.55 -5.45
N HIS A 61 -9.04 -7.69 -4.57
CA HIS A 61 -8.47 -6.36 -4.27
C HIS A 61 -7.66 -6.35 -2.98
N VAL A 62 -7.35 -7.52 -2.45
CA VAL A 62 -6.68 -7.68 -1.16
C VAL A 62 -5.42 -8.50 -1.34
N ARG A 63 -4.38 -8.13 -0.62
CA ARG A 63 -3.16 -8.94 -0.53
C ARG A 63 -2.69 -9.01 0.91
N PRO A 64 -1.90 -10.04 1.30
CA PRO A 64 -1.31 -10.08 2.62
C PRO A 64 -0.40 -8.88 2.84
N CYS A 65 -0.32 -8.40 4.09
CA CYS A 65 0.63 -7.37 4.46
C CYS A 65 2.04 -7.96 4.36
N LEU A 66 2.87 -7.39 3.48
CA LEU A 66 4.23 -7.88 3.26
C LEU A 66 5.15 -7.37 4.36
N PRO A 67 6.04 -8.21 4.90
CA PRO A 67 7.05 -7.73 5.84
C PRO A 67 7.97 -6.74 5.13
N GLN A 68 8.31 -5.66 5.82
CA GLN A 68 9.25 -4.68 5.30
C GLN A 68 10.65 -5.28 5.36
N ALA A 69 11.28 -5.42 4.20
CA ALA A 69 12.65 -5.92 4.15
C ALA A 69 13.61 -4.82 4.63
N SER A 70 14.49 -5.18 5.56
CA SER A 70 15.56 -4.31 5.99
C SER A 70 16.73 -4.40 5.00
N ALA A 71 17.47 -3.31 4.79
CA ALA A 71 18.72 -3.26 4.03
C ALA A 71 18.60 -3.56 2.53
N ILE A 72 17.54 -3.06 1.87
CA ILE A 72 17.44 -3.10 0.41
C ILE A 72 18.08 -1.86 -0.18
N SER A 73 18.92 -2.04 -1.19
CA SER A 73 19.42 -0.95 -2.03
C SER A 73 18.51 -0.79 -3.24
N PHE A 74 18.21 0.45 -3.59
CA PHE A 74 17.39 0.75 -4.76
C PHE A 74 18.25 1.34 -5.88
N CYS A 75 17.82 1.08 -7.11
CA CYS A 75 18.47 1.60 -8.32
C CYS A 75 17.47 2.46 -9.09
N ILE A 76 18.01 3.33 -9.95
CA ILE A 76 17.18 4.12 -10.86
C ILE A 76 16.35 3.17 -11.72
N ASN A 77 15.09 3.52 -11.93
CA ASN A 77 14.05 2.77 -12.63
C ASN A 77 13.47 1.58 -11.85
N ASP A 78 13.88 1.35 -10.62
CA ASP A 78 13.23 0.33 -9.79
C ASP A 78 11.76 0.71 -9.55
N GLU A 79 10.87 -0.27 -9.73
CA GLU A 79 9.46 -0.12 -9.38
C GLU A 79 9.29 -0.37 -7.89
N VAL A 80 8.76 0.62 -7.20
CA VAL A 80 8.65 0.60 -5.74
C VAL A 80 7.30 1.08 -5.27
N GLU A 81 7.07 0.91 -3.97
CA GLU A 81 5.96 1.53 -3.25
C GLU A 81 6.54 2.42 -2.17
N ALA A 82 6.02 3.64 -2.05
CA ALA A 82 6.44 4.61 -1.04
C ALA A 82 5.34 4.77 0.01
N PHE A 83 5.71 4.71 1.29
CA PHE A 83 4.77 4.90 2.38
C PHE A 83 4.52 6.39 2.58
N GLN A 84 3.29 6.82 2.33
CA GLN A 84 2.88 8.22 2.40
C GLN A 84 1.41 8.30 2.82
N GLY A 85 1.12 9.11 3.82
CA GLY A 85 -0.26 9.29 4.28
C GLY A 85 -0.92 8.01 4.76
N GLY A 86 -0.14 7.07 5.29
CA GLY A 86 -0.64 5.81 5.80
C GLY A 86 -0.85 4.71 4.75
N GLY A 87 -0.57 5.00 3.48
CA GLY A 87 -0.69 4.01 2.40
C GLY A 87 0.61 3.83 1.63
N TRP A 88 0.68 2.74 0.86
CA TRP A 88 1.82 2.43 0.01
C TRP A 88 1.49 2.79 -1.44
N TRP A 89 2.12 3.84 -1.95
CA TRP A 89 1.83 4.41 -3.27
C TRP A 89 2.82 3.90 -4.31
N LEU A 90 2.30 3.51 -5.46
CA LEU A 90 3.11 2.97 -6.55
C LEU A 90 3.89 4.09 -7.24
N GLY A 91 5.14 3.78 -7.60
CA GLY A 91 5.98 4.69 -8.35
C GLY A 91 7.30 4.05 -8.74
N VAL A 92 8.23 4.87 -9.18
CA VAL A 92 9.55 4.44 -9.61
C VAL A 92 10.62 5.33 -8.99
N ILE A 93 11.82 4.77 -8.85
CA ILE A 93 13.00 5.52 -8.42
C ILE A 93 13.58 6.24 -9.64
N THR A 94 13.70 7.56 -9.55
CA THR A 94 14.26 8.36 -10.64
C THR A 94 15.66 8.84 -10.34
N ASP A 95 16.09 8.82 -9.08
CA ASP A 95 17.46 9.15 -8.69
C ASP A 95 17.79 8.54 -7.33
N VAL A 96 19.07 8.32 -7.08
CA VAL A 96 19.57 7.77 -5.82
C VAL A 96 20.54 8.77 -5.22
N HIS A 97 20.34 9.12 -3.96
CA HIS A 97 21.12 10.13 -3.25
C HIS A 97 21.86 9.51 -2.07
N PRO A 98 22.88 10.21 -1.53
CA PRO A 98 23.53 9.77 -0.31
C PRO A 98 22.57 9.81 0.90
N GLU A 99 22.99 9.21 2.01
CA GLU A 99 22.25 9.17 3.26
C GLU A 99 20.92 8.42 3.19
N LEU A 100 20.86 7.35 2.39
CA LEU A 100 19.70 6.47 2.26
C LEU A 100 18.45 7.22 1.78
N LYS A 101 18.63 8.13 0.83
CA LYS A 101 17.52 8.87 0.20
C LYS A 101 17.44 8.54 -1.27
N CYS A 102 16.23 8.58 -1.81
CA CYS A 102 15.96 8.39 -3.24
C CYS A 102 14.97 9.43 -3.71
N THR A 103 15.00 9.78 -4.99
CA THR A 103 13.93 10.51 -5.62
C THR A 103 12.91 9.51 -6.14
N PHE A 104 11.68 9.65 -5.69
CA PHE A 104 10.55 8.79 -6.03
C PHE A 104 9.57 9.57 -6.89
N LYS A 105 9.16 9.00 -8.03
CA LYS A 105 8.13 9.58 -8.88
C LYS A 105 6.86 8.76 -8.75
N SER A 106 5.78 9.39 -8.26
CA SER A 106 4.48 8.75 -8.11
C SER A 106 3.91 8.40 -9.48
N ALA A 107 3.46 7.15 -9.64
CA ALA A 107 2.81 6.70 -10.86
C ALA A 107 1.48 7.43 -11.09
N HIS A 108 0.77 7.78 -10.01
CA HIS A 108 -0.54 8.43 -10.09
C HIS A 108 -0.44 9.92 -10.36
N LEU A 109 0.41 10.63 -9.61
CA LEU A 109 0.51 12.09 -9.69
C LEU A 109 1.61 12.58 -10.63
N GLY A 110 2.59 11.73 -10.95
CA GLY A 110 3.74 12.12 -11.75
C GLY A 110 4.68 13.09 -11.06
N VAL A 111 4.52 13.28 -9.75
CA VAL A 111 5.34 14.22 -8.96
C VAL A 111 6.56 13.49 -8.43
N GLU A 112 7.72 14.15 -8.51
CA GLU A 112 8.98 13.65 -7.96
C GLU A 112 9.22 14.26 -6.59
N VAL A 113 9.55 13.41 -5.60
CA VAL A 113 9.88 13.85 -4.25
C VAL A 113 11.07 13.04 -3.73
N GLN A 114 11.89 13.66 -2.88
CA GLN A 114 12.92 12.91 -2.15
C GLN A 114 12.25 12.14 -1.01
N TRP A 115 12.66 10.89 -0.85
CA TRP A 115 12.06 10.00 0.12
C TRP A 115 13.11 9.15 0.82
N SER A 116 12.91 8.87 2.10
CA SER A 116 13.80 7.98 2.85
C SER A 116 13.63 6.54 2.35
N GLN A 117 14.75 5.82 2.14
CA GLN A 117 14.70 4.40 1.77
C GLN A 117 13.93 3.55 2.78
N LYS A 118 13.87 3.96 4.04
CA LYS A 118 13.11 3.26 5.08
C LYS A 118 11.61 3.24 4.80
N LEU A 119 11.14 4.19 4.01
CA LEU A 119 9.73 4.33 3.65
C LEU A 119 9.46 3.84 2.22
N LEU A 120 10.36 3.07 1.64
CA LEU A 120 10.23 2.46 0.33
C LEU A 120 10.29 0.95 0.45
N ARG A 121 9.56 0.27 -0.43
CA ARG A 121 9.65 -1.18 -0.56
C ARG A 121 9.49 -1.59 -2.02
N PRO A 122 10.05 -2.73 -2.45
CA PRO A 122 9.81 -3.25 -3.80
C PRO A 122 8.33 -3.55 -4.01
N ARG A 123 7.89 -3.39 -5.23
CA ARG A 123 6.55 -3.85 -5.62
C ARG A 123 6.48 -5.36 -5.67
#